data_0104df16f9f8f4c1809b9a4f4292459e
#
_entry.id   0104df16f9f8f4c1809b9a4f4292459e
#
_cell.length_a   1.000
_cell.length_b   1.000
_cell.length_c   1.000
_cell.angle_alpha   90.00
_cell.angle_beta   90.00
_cell.angle_gamma   90.00
#
_symmetry.space_group_name_H-M   'P 1'
#
loop_
_entity.id
_entity.type
_entity.pdbx_description
1 polymer ?
#
loop_
_entity_poly.entity_id
_entity_poly.type
_entity_poly.pdbx_seq_one_letter_code
_entity_poly.pdbx_strand_id
1 'polypeptide(L)'
;MDMGWIFSSFLSMKYGLPLKVVSYKELYGWTMDEIVKLIGLKNNCTFCGVFRRQALDRGAALLNVDKLVTGHNADDIAETVLLNILRGDIARLSRCTSIITGEDGPIPRCKPFKYTYEKEIVMYAYFKRLDYFSTECIYSPNAYRGFAREFIKDLERIRPRAILDIIKSGEDFRISTSTKMPGQGNCEKCGYISSQKWCKACVLLDGLNRGLPKMGIGRTRGLDNECNKDTSNGTKSLQSKQCGTLDF
;
A
#
# COMPACT_ATOMS: atom_id res chain seq x y z
N MET A 1 8.46 3.65 23.20
CA MET A 1 8.24 5.04 22.69
C MET A 1 8.66 5.03 21.22
N ASP A 2 7.78 5.44 20.33
CA ASP A 2 8.05 5.38 18.88
C ASP A 2 9.01 6.53 18.50
N MET A 3 10.25 6.20 18.16
CA MET A 3 11.29 7.16 17.75
C MET A 3 10.86 8.00 16.53
N GLY A 4 10.07 7.41 15.64
CA GLY A 4 9.54 8.12 14.47
C GLY A 4 8.61 9.28 14.85
N TRP A 5 7.82 9.13 15.89
CA TRP A 5 6.96 10.22 16.39
C TRP A 5 7.78 11.36 16.99
N ILE A 6 8.81 11.03 17.78
CA ILE A 6 9.70 12.03 18.38
C ILE A 6 10.40 12.84 17.28
N PHE A 7 10.92 12.17 16.26
CA PHE A 7 11.59 12.83 15.14
C PHE A 7 10.63 13.71 14.32
N SER A 8 9.41 13.25 14.06
CA SER A 8 8.39 14.05 13.37
C SER A 8 8.01 15.30 14.16
N SER A 9 7.89 15.20 15.49
CA SER A 9 7.62 16.34 16.37
C SER A 9 8.78 17.34 16.38
N PHE A 10 10.03 16.85 16.38
CA PHE A 10 11.21 17.69 16.26
C PHE A 10 11.23 18.47 14.95
N LEU A 11 10.96 17.80 13.81
CA LEU A 11 10.90 18.47 12.50
C LEU A 11 9.77 19.49 12.42
N SER A 12 8.61 19.17 12.96
CA SER A 12 7.46 20.09 13.04
C SER A 12 7.85 21.39 13.76
N MET A 13 8.49 21.28 14.91
CA MET A 13 8.99 22.45 15.66
C MET A 13 10.10 23.19 14.91
N LYS A 14 11.07 22.46 14.35
CA LYS A 14 12.22 23.06 13.66
C LYS A 14 11.81 23.88 12.43
N TYR A 15 10.80 23.43 11.69
CA TYR A 15 10.36 24.06 10.46
C TYR A 15 9.05 24.87 10.60
N GLY A 16 8.47 24.93 11.79
CA GLY A 16 7.21 25.65 12.04
C GLY A 16 6.02 25.06 11.27
N LEU A 17 6.03 23.75 11.00
CA LEU A 17 4.98 23.09 10.24
C LEU A 17 3.96 22.42 11.17
N PRO A 18 2.64 22.49 10.88
CA PRO A 18 1.63 21.83 11.68
C PRO A 18 1.80 20.30 11.62
N LEU A 19 1.71 19.63 12.76
CA LEU A 19 1.75 18.18 12.87
C LEU A 19 0.38 17.63 13.28
N LYS A 20 -0.18 16.74 12.47
CA LYS A 20 -1.36 15.95 12.80
C LYS A 20 -0.99 14.50 12.99
N VAL A 21 -1.14 14.00 14.21
CA VAL A 21 -0.95 12.59 14.53
C VAL A 21 -2.28 11.86 14.38
N VAL A 22 -2.28 10.72 13.71
CA VAL A 22 -3.45 9.88 13.47
C VAL A 22 -3.10 8.44 13.84
N SER A 23 -3.86 7.87 14.76
CA SER A 23 -3.63 6.52 15.28
C SER A 23 -4.51 5.48 14.58
N TYR A 24 -3.95 4.30 14.30
CA TYR A 24 -4.75 3.15 13.81
C TYR A 24 -5.79 2.71 14.84
N LYS A 25 -5.47 2.80 16.15
CA LYS A 25 -6.41 2.46 17.21
C LYS A 25 -7.64 3.35 17.18
N GLU A 26 -7.45 4.64 16.98
CA GLU A 26 -8.55 5.62 16.88
C GLU A 26 -9.37 5.44 15.61
N LEU A 27 -8.69 5.18 14.47
CA LEU A 27 -9.37 5.08 13.17
C LEU A 27 -10.07 3.74 12.95
N TYR A 28 -9.49 2.65 13.47
CA TYR A 28 -9.88 1.28 13.09
C TYR A 28 -10.19 0.39 14.30
N GLY A 29 -9.92 0.85 15.52
CA GLY A 29 -10.06 0.04 16.74
C GLY A 29 -8.94 -0.99 16.95
N TRP A 30 -7.96 -1.08 16.04
CA TRP A 30 -6.88 -2.06 16.03
C TRP A 30 -5.51 -1.37 15.97
N THR A 31 -4.52 -1.89 16.70
CA THR A 31 -3.11 -1.54 16.53
C THR A 31 -2.42 -2.56 15.60
N MET A 32 -1.24 -2.20 15.06
CA MET A 32 -0.46 -3.17 14.29
C MET A 32 0.01 -4.35 15.15
N ASP A 33 0.32 -4.12 16.42
CA ASP A 33 0.71 -5.18 17.36
C ASP A 33 -0.42 -6.21 17.54
N GLU A 34 -1.65 -5.74 17.76
CA GLU A 34 -2.83 -6.58 17.88
C GLU A 34 -3.09 -7.37 16.59
N ILE A 35 -2.95 -6.71 15.43
CA ILE A 35 -3.11 -7.36 14.12
C ILE A 35 -2.06 -8.44 13.93
N VAL A 36 -0.78 -8.14 14.16
CA VAL A 36 0.31 -9.10 13.99
C VAL A 36 0.19 -10.29 14.95
N LYS A 37 -0.26 -10.06 16.19
CA LYS A 37 -0.56 -11.15 17.13
C LYS A 37 -1.63 -12.12 16.60
N LEU A 38 -2.62 -11.59 15.87
CA LEU A 38 -3.73 -12.39 15.33
C LEU A 38 -3.37 -13.11 14.02
N ILE A 39 -2.67 -12.43 13.09
CA ILE A 39 -2.40 -12.96 11.74
C ILE A 39 -1.00 -13.57 11.59
N GLY A 40 -0.08 -13.29 12.52
CA GLY A 40 1.34 -13.59 12.41
C GLY A 40 2.09 -12.65 11.47
N LEU A 41 3.30 -13.04 11.07
CA LEU A 41 4.15 -12.23 10.19
C LEU A 41 3.80 -12.33 8.70
N LYS A 42 2.92 -13.26 8.31
CA LYS A 42 2.46 -13.37 6.92
C LYS A 42 1.34 -12.36 6.65
N ASN A 43 1.46 -11.61 5.56
CA ASN A 43 0.46 -10.64 5.09
C ASN A 43 0.24 -9.39 5.97
N ASN A 44 0.95 -9.23 7.08
CA ASN A 44 0.89 -8.03 7.94
C ASN A 44 1.15 -6.73 7.16
N CYS A 45 2.09 -6.75 6.20
CA CYS A 45 2.37 -5.63 5.32
C CYS A 45 1.17 -5.23 4.44
N THR A 46 0.27 -6.17 4.13
CA THR A 46 -0.97 -5.87 3.40
C THR A 46 -1.91 -5.02 4.26
N PHE A 47 -2.12 -5.40 5.52
CA PHE A 47 -2.91 -4.61 6.48
C PHE A 47 -2.29 -3.24 6.68
N CYS A 48 -1.00 -3.19 7.02
CA CYS A 48 -0.28 -1.94 7.23
C CYS A 48 -0.38 -1.02 6.01
N GLY A 49 -0.12 -1.54 4.81
CA GLY A 49 -0.15 -0.73 3.58
C GLY A 49 -1.53 -0.17 3.24
N VAL A 50 -2.59 -0.94 3.48
CA VAL A 50 -3.98 -0.51 3.25
C VAL A 50 -4.40 0.53 4.28
N PHE A 51 -4.18 0.25 5.57
CA PHE A 51 -4.58 1.15 6.65
C PHE A 51 -3.77 2.45 6.65
N ARG A 52 -2.45 2.38 6.44
CA ARG A 52 -1.60 3.57 6.34
C ARG A 52 -2.02 4.50 5.21
N ARG A 53 -2.35 3.94 4.03
CA ARG A 53 -2.82 4.77 2.91
C ARG A 53 -4.10 5.50 3.26
N GLN A 54 -5.09 4.81 3.84
CA GLN A 54 -6.34 5.43 4.23
C GLN A 54 -6.18 6.40 5.40
N ALA A 55 -5.29 6.09 6.38
CA ALA A 55 -4.99 6.98 7.49
C ALA A 55 -4.36 8.30 7.02
N LEU A 56 -3.45 8.25 6.03
CA LEU A 56 -2.87 9.44 5.41
C LEU A 56 -3.94 10.32 4.74
N ASP A 57 -4.87 9.73 3.99
CA ASP A 57 -5.96 10.49 3.36
C ASP A 57 -6.91 11.11 4.39
N ARG A 58 -7.23 10.37 5.46
CA ARG A 58 -8.04 10.90 6.57
C ARG A 58 -7.33 12.01 7.32
N GLY A 59 -6.03 11.86 7.59
CA GLY A 59 -5.20 12.90 8.21
C GLY A 59 -5.11 14.15 7.34
N ALA A 60 -4.94 14.00 6.04
CA ALA A 60 -4.92 15.09 5.07
C ALA A 60 -6.27 15.83 5.03
N ALA A 61 -7.39 15.11 5.04
CA ALA A 61 -8.73 15.70 5.11
C ALA A 61 -8.96 16.50 6.40
N LEU A 62 -8.43 16.01 7.55
CA LEU A 62 -8.51 16.74 8.82
C LEU A 62 -7.70 18.04 8.83
N LEU A 63 -6.67 18.14 8.00
CA LEU A 63 -5.86 19.34 7.82
C LEU A 63 -6.38 20.25 6.69
N ASN A 64 -7.44 19.86 5.99
CA ASN A 64 -8.02 20.60 4.84
C ASN A 64 -6.95 20.96 3.79
N VAL A 65 -6.11 19.99 3.44
CA VAL A 65 -5.05 20.20 2.45
C VAL A 65 -5.53 19.84 1.04
N ASP A 66 -5.00 20.55 0.04
CA ASP A 66 -5.37 20.34 -1.38
C ASP A 66 -4.62 19.15 -2.00
N LYS A 67 -3.49 18.75 -1.43
CA LYS A 67 -2.61 17.73 -2.01
C LYS A 67 -1.79 17.00 -0.95
N LEU A 68 -1.64 15.69 -1.11
CA LEU A 68 -0.76 14.87 -0.31
C LEU A 68 0.56 14.63 -1.04
N VAL A 69 1.68 15.14 -0.49
CA VAL A 69 3.01 14.93 -1.04
C VAL A 69 3.69 13.79 -0.29
N THR A 70 4.32 12.87 -1.02
CA THR A 70 5.04 11.73 -0.43
C THR A 70 6.49 11.70 -0.90
N GLY A 71 7.40 11.29 -0.01
CA GLY A 71 8.83 11.16 -0.29
C GLY A 71 9.22 9.93 -1.13
N HIS A 72 8.28 9.31 -1.87
CA HIS A 72 8.62 8.19 -2.75
C HIS A 72 9.60 8.62 -3.82
N ASN A 73 10.70 7.89 -3.92
CA ASN A 73 11.82 8.13 -4.83
C ASN A 73 11.83 7.15 -6.03
N ALA A 74 12.86 7.24 -6.89
CA ALA A 74 12.98 6.38 -8.08
C ALA A 74 13.03 4.89 -7.72
N ASP A 75 13.75 4.53 -6.67
CA ASP A 75 13.87 3.15 -6.19
C ASP A 75 12.51 2.59 -5.80
N ASP A 76 11.70 3.33 -5.03
CA ASP A 76 10.35 2.96 -4.64
C ASP A 76 9.41 2.75 -5.83
N ILE A 77 9.54 3.59 -6.85
CA ILE A 77 8.73 3.48 -8.07
C ILE A 77 9.12 2.24 -8.86
N ALA A 78 10.43 2.00 -9.05
CA ALA A 78 10.94 0.81 -9.75
C ALA A 78 10.52 -0.48 -9.02
N GLU A 79 10.64 -0.55 -7.69
CA GLU A 79 10.13 -1.66 -6.87
C GLU A 79 8.62 -1.87 -7.12
N THR A 80 7.86 -0.79 -7.18
CA THR A 80 6.41 -0.86 -7.37
C THR A 80 6.04 -1.34 -8.76
N VAL A 81 6.75 -0.89 -9.81
CA VAL A 81 6.59 -1.36 -11.19
C VAL A 81 6.85 -2.87 -11.25
N LEU A 82 8.01 -3.32 -10.75
CA LEU A 82 8.38 -4.73 -10.73
C LEU A 82 7.34 -5.60 -10.00
N LEU A 83 6.94 -5.18 -8.80
CA LEU A 83 5.95 -5.90 -8.00
C LEU A 83 4.57 -5.98 -8.67
N ASN A 84 4.15 -4.94 -9.41
CA ASN A 84 2.89 -4.96 -10.15
C ASN A 84 2.95 -5.88 -11.37
N ILE A 85 4.10 -5.93 -12.06
CA ILE A 85 4.35 -6.88 -13.16
C ILE A 85 4.25 -8.32 -12.62
N LEU A 86 4.99 -8.64 -11.56
CA LEU A 86 5.00 -9.97 -10.95
C LEU A 86 3.63 -10.42 -10.44
N ARG A 87 2.77 -9.49 -10.03
CA ARG A 87 1.39 -9.77 -9.59
C ARG A 87 0.38 -9.79 -10.74
N GLY A 88 0.76 -9.34 -11.94
CA GLY A 88 -0.15 -9.11 -13.06
C GLY A 88 -1.24 -8.08 -12.71
N ASP A 89 -0.92 -7.06 -11.89
CA ASP A 89 -1.86 -6.01 -11.51
C ASP A 89 -1.79 -4.83 -12.49
N ILE A 90 -2.43 -5.03 -13.64
CA ILE A 90 -2.45 -4.08 -14.76
C ILE A 90 -3.01 -2.73 -14.32
N ALA A 91 -4.07 -2.74 -13.50
CA ALA A 91 -4.73 -1.51 -13.04
C ALA A 91 -3.82 -0.65 -12.16
N ARG A 92 -2.95 -1.26 -11.36
CA ARG A 92 -1.94 -0.53 -10.59
C ARG A 92 -0.75 -0.15 -11.43
N LEU A 93 -0.32 -1.03 -12.33
CA LEU A 93 0.81 -0.78 -13.21
C LEU A 93 0.59 0.49 -14.03
N SER A 94 -0.59 0.68 -14.62
CA SER A 94 -0.93 1.87 -15.41
C SER A 94 -0.83 3.21 -14.67
N ARG A 95 -0.93 3.19 -13.33
CA ARG A 95 -0.98 4.41 -12.51
C ARG A 95 0.22 4.57 -11.58
N CYS A 96 1.03 3.52 -11.37
CA CYS A 96 2.09 3.57 -10.36
C CYS A 96 3.23 4.52 -10.76
N THR A 97 3.46 4.72 -12.05
CA THR A 97 4.50 5.60 -12.60
C THR A 97 4.09 7.06 -12.72
N SER A 98 2.82 7.42 -12.57
CA SER A 98 2.38 8.81 -12.60
C SER A 98 2.96 9.62 -11.43
N ILE A 99 3.40 10.85 -11.68
CA ILE A 99 3.85 11.80 -10.63
C ILE A 99 2.67 12.15 -9.72
N ILE A 100 1.51 12.44 -10.31
CA ILE A 100 0.27 12.72 -9.60
C ILE A 100 -0.66 11.52 -9.79
N THR A 101 -1.30 11.10 -8.73
CA THR A 101 -2.28 10.01 -8.72
C THR A 101 -3.51 10.42 -7.91
N GLY A 102 -4.69 9.94 -8.33
CA GLY A 102 -5.94 10.25 -7.62
C GLY A 102 -6.46 11.66 -7.88
N GLU A 103 -6.22 12.20 -9.07
CA GLU A 103 -6.74 13.52 -9.48
C GLU A 103 -8.27 13.55 -9.51
N ASP A 104 -8.90 12.41 -9.79
CA ASP A 104 -10.36 12.26 -9.74
C ASP A 104 -10.91 12.14 -8.30
N GLY A 105 -10.05 12.11 -7.30
CA GLY A 105 -10.40 11.99 -5.89
C GLY A 105 -10.31 13.32 -5.14
N PRO A 106 -10.77 13.35 -3.88
CA PRO A 106 -10.80 14.59 -3.08
C PRO A 106 -9.41 15.16 -2.78
N ILE A 107 -8.39 14.30 -2.66
CA ILE A 107 -7.01 14.72 -2.33
C ILE A 107 -6.04 13.95 -3.22
N PRO A 108 -5.51 14.58 -4.28
CA PRO A 108 -4.51 13.99 -5.14
C PRO A 108 -3.18 13.79 -4.41
N ARG A 109 -2.40 12.79 -4.84
CA ARG A 109 -1.08 12.48 -4.28
C ARG A 109 0.01 12.80 -5.27
N CYS A 110 1.06 13.47 -4.80
CA CYS A 110 2.23 13.83 -5.59
C CYS A 110 3.50 13.12 -5.08
N LYS A 111 4.37 12.76 -6.01
CA LYS A 111 5.68 12.10 -5.77
C LYS A 111 6.79 12.93 -6.44
N PRO A 112 7.26 14.03 -5.83
CA PRO A 112 8.23 14.92 -6.48
C PRO A 112 9.57 14.24 -6.80
N PHE A 113 9.98 13.27 -5.97
CA PHE A 113 11.26 12.55 -6.11
C PHE A 113 11.18 11.32 -7.03
N LYS A 114 10.16 11.22 -7.87
CA LYS A 114 9.94 10.07 -8.77
C LYS A 114 11.16 9.63 -9.56
N TYR A 115 12.01 10.58 -9.99
CA TYR A 115 13.20 10.33 -10.79
C TYR A 115 14.52 10.55 -10.03
N THR A 116 14.45 10.82 -8.73
CA THR A 116 15.61 10.99 -7.86
C THR A 116 15.95 9.67 -7.21
N TYR A 117 17.20 9.21 -7.34
CA TYR A 117 17.63 7.97 -6.69
C TYR A 117 17.66 8.11 -5.16
N GLU A 118 17.37 7.01 -4.45
CA GLU A 118 17.48 6.97 -2.98
C GLU A 118 18.87 7.41 -2.51
N LYS A 119 19.93 6.94 -3.16
CA LYS A 119 21.32 7.32 -2.86
C LYS A 119 21.58 8.80 -2.99
N GLU A 120 20.98 9.48 -3.97
CA GLU A 120 21.15 10.94 -4.17
C GLU A 120 20.51 11.70 -3.02
N ILE A 121 19.33 11.27 -2.55
CA ILE A 121 18.64 11.88 -1.40
C ILE A 121 19.48 11.71 -0.13
N VAL A 122 20.04 10.51 0.11
CA VAL A 122 20.89 10.24 1.26
C VAL A 122 22.15 11.09 1.23
N MET A 123 22.83 11.15 0.08
CA MET A 123 24.04 11.96 -0.08
C MET A 123 23.76 13.46 0.04
N TYR A 124 22.64 13.93 -0.48
CA TYR A 124 22.20 15.31 -0.30
C TYR A 124 22.00 15.63 1.20
N ALA A 125 21.30 14.78 1.93
CA ALA A 125 21.09 14.95 3.37
C ALA A 125 22.45 14.95 4.12
N TYR A 126 23.34 14.06 3.77
CA TYR A 126 24.69 13.98 4.35
C TYR A 126 25.50 15.27 4.14
N PHE A 127 25.64 15.72 2.88
CA PHE A 127 26.42 16.93 2.59
C PHE A 127 25.79 18.22 3.12
N LYS A 128 24.47 18.27 3.18
CA LYS A 128 23.73 19.40 3.78
C LYS A 128 23.63 19.32 5.30
N ARG A 129 24.18 18.26 5.91
CA ARG A 129 24.10 18.01 7.35
C ARG A 129 22.67 18.10 7.88
N LEU A 130 21.74 17.53 7.13
CA LEU A 130 20.34 17.47 7.56
C LEU A 130 20.15 16.34 8.57
N ASP A 131 19.36 16.60 9.57
CA ASP A 131 18.93 15.55 10.49
C ASP A 131 17.97 14.62 9.76
N TYR A 132 18.21 13.32 9.82
CA TYR A 132 17.31 12.31 9.31
C TYR A 132 17.27 11.09 10.24
N PHE A 133 16.16 10.38 10.18
CA PHE A 133 15.94 9.18 10.95
C PHE A 133 15.66 8.01 10.01
N SER A 134 16.40 6.94 10.17
CA SER A 134 16.22 5.70 9.41
C SER A 134 16.01 4.54 10.37
N THR A 135 14.97 3.76 10.13
CA THR A 135 14.67 2.54 10.89
C THR A 135 13.98 1.52 10.01
N GLU A 136 14.28 0.27 10.24
CA GLU A 136 13.57 -0.83 9.61
C GLU A 136 12.31 -1.19 10.39
N CYS A 137 11.30 -1.67 9.67
CA CYS A 137 10.07 -2.10 10.29
C CYS A 137 10.27 -3.47 10.97
N ILE A 138 10.04 -3.55 12.28
CA ILE A 138 10.18 -4.76 13.09
C ILE A 138 9.26 -5.91 12.63
N TYR A 139 8.19 -5.60 11.88
CA TYR A 139 7.22 -6.58 11.38
C TYR A 139 7.48 -7.05 9.94
N SER A 140 8.54 -6.57 9.28
CA SER A 140 8.78 -6.87 7.87
C SER A 140 10.12 -7.54 7.55
N PRO A 141 10.68 -8.43 8.41
CA PRO A 141 11.99 -9.05 8.14
C PRO A 141 12.01 -9.87 6.85
N ASN A 142 10.85 -10.39 6.41
CA ASN A 142 10.68 -11.21 5.21
C ASN A 142 9.64 -10.62 4.26
N ALA A 143 9.52 -9.28 4.19
CA ALA A 143 8.59 -8.65 3.29
C ALA A 143 8.98 -8.90 1.83
N TYR A 144 8.01 -9.33 1.00
CA TYR A 144 8.21 -9.57 -0.43
C TYR A 144 8.84 -8.37 -1.17
N ARG A 145 8.56 -7.15 -0.70
CA ARG A 145 9.16 -5.92 -1.21
C ARG A 145 10.68 -5.85 -0.96
N GLY A 146 11.19 -6.45 0.12
CA GLY A 146 12.63 -6.53 0.41
C GLY A 146 13.39 -7.25 -0.69
N PHE A 147 12.91 -8.39 -1.14
CA PHE A 147 13.52 -9.14 -2.25
C PHE A 147 13.52 -8.35 -3.56
N ALA A 148 12.45 -7.61 -3.87
CA ALA A 148 12.42 -6.74 -5.03
C ALA A 148 13.45 -5.61 -4.92
N ARG A 149 13.63 -5.03 -3.72
CA ARG A 149 14.63 -4.02 -3.45
C ARG A 149 16.05 -4.55 -3.67
N GLU A 150 16.39 -5.68 -3.08
CA GLU A 150 17.71 -6.32 -3.25
C GLU A 150 18.00 -6.58 -4.72
N PHE A 151 17.06 -7.17 -5.45
CA PHE A 151 17.18 -7.42 -6.88
C PHE A 151 17.45 -6.14 -7.69
N ILE A 152 16.72 -5.06 -7.41
CA ILE A 152 16.90 -3.77 -8.09
C ILE A 152 18.25 -3.15 -7.74
N LYS A 153 18.71 -3.26 -6.48
CA LYS A 153 20.03 -2.78 -6.07
C LYS A 153 21.16 -3.57 -6.73
N ASP A 154 21.00 -4.86 -6.93
CA ASP A 154 21.97 -5.67 -7.66
C ASP A 154 22.01 -5.30 -9.15
N LEU A 155 20.85 -5.05 -9.78
CA LEU A 155 20.80 -4.53 -11.14
C LEU A 155 21.46 -3.15 -11.26
N GLU A 156 21.26 -2.26 -10.29
CA GLU A 156 21.87 -0.93 -10.28
C GLU A 156 23.40 -1.00 -10.25
N ARG A 157 23.98 -1.98 -9.52
CA ARG A 157 25.45 -2.18 -9.48
C ARG A 157 26.01 -2.55 -10.85
N ILE A 158 25.28 -3.35 -11.63
CA ILE A 158 25.69 -3.79 -12.97
C ILE A 158 25.43 -2.68 -14.00
N ARG A 159 24.25 -2.06 -13.92
CA ARG A 159 23.78 -1.03 -14.83
C ARG A 159 23.15 0.13 -14.05
N PRO A 160 23.90 1.22 -13.81
CA PRO A 160 23.45 2.32 -12.95
C PRO A 160 22.11 2.95 -13.35
N ARG A 161 21.74 2.87 -14.64
CA ARG A 161 20.46 3.39 -15.14
C ARG A 161 19.27 2.43 -15.01
N ALA A 162 19.49 1.21 -14.51
CA ALA A 162 18.45 0.18 -14.48
C ALA A 162 17.16 0.63 -13.78
N ILE A 163 17.28 1.40 -12.70
CA ILE A 163 16.13 1.93 -11.95
C ILE A 163 15.28 2.84 -12.84
N LEU A 164 15.90 3.82 -13.52
CA LEU A 164 15.17 4.73 -14.41
C LEU A 164 14.62 4.01 -15.65
N ASP A 165 15.34 3.01 -16.16
CA ASP A 165 14.89 2.21 -17.30
C ASP A 165 13.64 1.37 -16.94
N ILE A 166 13.57 0.84 -15.72
CA ILE A 166 12.36 0.16 -15.20
C ILE A 166 11.18 1.12 -15.11
N ILE A 167 11.41 2.33 -14.59
CA ILE A 167 10.36 3.36 -14.50
C ILE A 167 9.85 3.72 -15.88
N LYS A 168 10.76 4.01 -16.81
CA LYS A 168 10.43 4.37 -18.19
C LYS A 168 9.66 3.24 -18.89
N SER A 169 10.11 2.00 -18.75
CA SER A 169 9.37 0.84 -19.25
C SER A 169 7.95 0.78 -18.69
N GLY A 170 7.80 1.05 -17.38
CA GLY A 170 6.49 1.11 -16.75
C GLY A 170 5.60 2.25 -17.28
N GLU A 171 6.17 3.39 -17.67
CA GLU A 171 5.46 4.50 -18.31
C GLU A 171 5.01 4.19 -19.73
N ASP A 172 5.85 3.44 -20.45
CA ASP A 172 5.60 3.08 -21.86
C ASP A 172 4.64 1.89 -22.01
N PHE A 173 4.32 1.18 -20.92
CA PHE A 173 3.33 0.11 -20.97
C PHE A 173 1.97 0.62 -21.46
N ARG A 174 1.49 0.03 -22.56
CA ARG A 174 0.16 0.31 -23.10
C ARG A 174 -0.81 -0.80 -22.70
N ILE A 175 -1.94 -0.39 -22.12
CA ILE A 175 -3.02 -1.32 -21.81
C ILE A 175 -3.91 -1.41 -23.05
N SER A 176 -4.24 -2.65 -23.47
CA SER A 176 -5.18 -2.86 -24.55
C SER A 176 -6.53 -2.17 -24.25
N THR A 177 -7.06 -1.49 -25.23
CA THR A 177 -8.38 -0.82 -25.13
C THR A 177 -9.51 -1.81 -24.85
N SER A 178 -9.32 -3.08 -25.14
CA SER A 178 -10.25 -4.18 -24.83
C SER A 178 -10.27 -4.55 -23.34
N THR A 179 -9.27 -4.12 -22.55
CA THR A 179 -9.16 -4.46 -21.13
C THR A 179 -10.13 -3.58 -20.32
N LYS A 180 -11.14 -4.19 -19.73
CA LYS A 180 -12.06 -3.48 -18.82
C LYS A 180 -11.34 -3.12 -17.53
N MET A 181 -11.17 -1.85 -17.29
CA MET A 181 -10.64 -1.33 -16.03
C MET A 181 -11.77 -1.15 -15.03
N PRO A 182 -11.56 -1.49 -13.74
CA PRO A 182 -12.58 -1.27 -12.73
C PRO A 182 -12.86 0.22 -12.57
N GLY A 183 -14.13 0.59 -12.63
CA GLY A 183 -14.59 1.96 -12.38
C GLY A 183 -14.33 2.40 -10.95
N GLN A 184 -14.08 3.69 -10.76
CA GLN A 184 -13.93 4.29 -9.44
C GLN A 184 -15.30 4.69 -8.89
N GLY A 185 -15.54 4.34 -7.63
CA GLY A 185 -16.75 4.70 -6.87
C GLY A 185 -16.40 4.90 -5.41
N ASN A 186 -17.40 4.88 -4.54
CA ASN A 186 -17.23 5.05 -3.10
C ASN A 186 -17.65 3.79 -2.35
N CYS A 187 -16.93 3.51 -1.27
CA CYS A 187 -17.25 2.42 -0.37
C CYS A 187 -18.57 2.66 0.37
N GLU A 188 -19.54 1.74 0.25
CA GLU A 188 -20.83 1.86 0.93
C GLU A 188 -20.72 1.93 2.47
N LYS A 189 -19.64 1.35 3.05
CA LYS A 189 -19.46 1.30 4.51
C LYS A 189 -18.81 2.54 5.09
N CYS A 190 -17.82 3.14 4.42
CA CYS A 190 -17.03 4.25 4.98
C CYS A 190 -16.87 5.45 4.05
N GLY A 191 -17.49 5.46 2.86
CA GLY A 191 -17.40 6.54 1.90
C GLY A 191 -16.04 6.71 1.21
N TYR A 192 -15.03 5.91 1.56
CA TYR A 192 -13.70 6.00 0.95
C TYR A 192 -13.71 5.51 -0.49
N ILE A 193 -12.82 6.08 -1.32
CA ILE A 193 -12.68 5.71 -2.72
C ILE A 193 -12.45 4.19 -2.86
N SER A 194 -13.24 3.55 -3.68
CA SER A 194 -13.18 2.11 -3.92
C SER A 194 -13.70 1.78 -5.31
N SER A 195 -13.10 0.80 -5.97
CA SER A 195 -13.65 0.20 -7.20
C SER A 195 -14.59 -0.99 -6.92
N GLN A 196 -14.88 -1.26 -5.65
CA GLN A 196 -15.76 -2.34 -5.20
C GLN A 196 -16.74 -1.80 -4.18
N LYS A 197 -17.82 -2.55 -3.93
CA LYS A 197 -18.86 -2.23 -2.96
C LYS A 197 -18.29 -1.81 -1.59
N TRP A 198 -17.32 -2.56 -1.07
CA TRP A 198 -16.57 -2.21 0.15
C TRP A 198 -15.09 -1.99 -0.19
N CYS A 199 -14.50 -0.95 0.38
CA CYS A 199 -13.07 -0.72 0.23
C CYS A 199 -12.25 -1.81 0.94
N LYS A 200 -11.01 -1.99 0.51
CA LYS A 200 -10.13 -3.03 1.07
C LYS A 200 -9.94 -2.92 2.58
N ALA A 201 -9.90 -1.70 3.13
CA ALA A 201 -9.81 -1.50 4.58
C ALA A 201 -11.05 -2.04 5.32
N CYS A 202 -12.25 -1.76 4.81
CA CYS A 202 -13.49 -2.26 5.42
C CYS A 202 -13.59 -3.78 5.38
N VAL A 203 -13.15 -4.43 4.28
CA VAL A 203 -13.12 -5.89 4.17
C VAL A 203 -12.13 -6.49 5.17
N LEU A 204 -10.92 -5.92 5.29
CA LEU A 204 -9.91 -6.40 6.23
C LEU A 204 -10.36 -6.22 7.69
N LEU A 205 -10.99 -5.08 8.01
CA LEU A 205 -11.54 -4.83 9.35
C LEU A 205 -12.67 -5.78 9.71
N ASP A 206 -13.56 -6.07 8.76
CA ASP A 206 -14.63 -7.04 8.97
C ASP A 206 -14.04 -8.43 9.25
N GLY A 207 -13.02 -8.83 8.50
CA GLY A 207 -12.29 -10.08 8.74
C GLY A 207 -11.65 -10.14 10.13
N LEU A 208 -10.99 -9.07 10.57
CA LEU A 208 -10.41 -8.99 11.93
C LEU A 208 -11.49 -9.09 13.02
N ASN A 209 -12.57 -8.35 12.88
CA ASN A 209 -13.65 -8.30 13.88
C ASN A 209 -14.42 -9.62 13.98
N ARG A 210 -14.49 -10.40 12.91
CA ARG A 210 -15.10 -11.75 12.90
C ARG A 210 -14.14 -12.87 13.27
N GLY A 211 -12.88 -12.57 13.57
CA GLY A 211 -11.86 -13.61 13.82
C GLY A 211 -11.47 -14.40 12.56
N LEU A 212 -11.72 -13.85 11.37
CA LEU A 212 -11.37 -14.41 10.07
C LEU A 212 -10.22 -13.63 9.41
N PRO A 213 -9.00 -13.70 9.95
CA PRO A 213 -7.88 -12.83 9.56
C PRO A 213 -7.42 -13.01 8.11
N LYS A 214 -7.76 -14.12 7.46
CA LYS A 214 -7.46 -14.36 6.05
C LYS A 214 -8.48 -13.76 5.09
N MET A 215 -9.61 -13.26 5.59
CA MET A 215 -10.64 -12.64 4.77
C MET A 215 -10.11 -11.36 4.11
N GLY A 216 -10.31 -11.25 2.80
CA GLY A 216 -9.82 -10.11 2.03
C GLY A 216 -8.33 -10.17 1.68
N ILE A 217 -7.60 -11.23 2.00
CA ILE A 217 -6.23 -11.46 1.53
C ILE A 217 -6.28 -12.29 0.26
N GLY A 218 -5.53 -11.86 -0.78
CA GLY A 218 -5.50 -12.51 -2.09
C GLY A 218 -6.40 -11.86 -3.14
N ARG A 219 -6.46 -12.45 -4.35
CA ARG A 219 -7.39 -12.04 -5.41
C ARG A 219 -8.78 -12.56 -5.01
N THR A 220 -9.70 -11.66 -4.70
CA THR A 220 -11.13 -12.00 -4.55
C THR A 220 -11.70 -12.35 -5.91
N ARG A 221 -11.66 -13.62 -6.29
CA ARG A 221 -12.56 -14.15 -7.30
C ARG A 221 -13.89 -14.42 -6.59
N GLY A 222 -14.88 -13.55 -6.86
CA GLY A 222 -16.29 -13.84 -6.57
C GLY A 222 -16.70 -13.80 -5.08
N LEU A 223 -16.69 -12.62 -4.45
CA LEU A 223 -17.47 -12.38 -3.22
C LEU A 223 -18.93 -12.00 -3.52
N ASP A 224 -19.32 -11.98 -4.79
CA ASP A 224 -20.67 -11.58 -5.19
C ASP A 224 -21.74 -12.68 -5.03
N ASN A 225 -21.35 -13.92 -4.63
CA ASN A 225 -22.27 -15.06 -4.59
C ASN A 225 -22.60 -15.62 -3.18
N GLU A 226 -22.08 -15.07 -2.10
CA GLU A 226 -22.34 -15.65 -0.76
C GLU A 226 -23.25 -14.83 0.16
N CYS A 227 -23.73 -13.67 -0.29
CA CYS A 227 -24.67 -12.87 0.53
C CYS A 227 -26.15 -13.26 0.36
N ASN A 228 -26.48 -14.28 -0.46
CA ASN A 228 -27.87 -14.68 -0.73
C ASN A 228 -28.18 -16.18 -0.49
N LYS A 229 -27.44 -16.86 0.39
CA LYS A 229 -27.78 -18.24 0.78
C LYS A 229 -27.72 -18.45 2.27
N ASP A 230 -28.61 -17.82 3.00
CA ASP A 230 -29.04 -18.28 4.30
C ASP A 230 -30.57 -18.23 4.37
N THR A 231 -31.24 -19.17 3.73
CA THR A 231 -32.53 -19.74 4.09
C THR A 231 -32.82 -20.92 3.17
N SER A 232 -32.40 -22.11 3.57
CA SER A 232 -33.21 -23.34 3.50
C SER A 232 -32.32 -24.59 3.65
N ASN A 233 -32.69 -25.38 4.57
CA ASN A 233 -32.34 -26.76 4.97
C ASN A 233 -31.76 -27.67 3.87
N GLY A 234 -30.77 -28.51 4.28
CA GLY A 234 -30.54 -29.77 3.60
C GLY A 234 -29.11 -30.31 3.70
N THR A 235 -28.88 -31.14 4.69
CA THR A 235 -27.80 -32.13 4.81
C THR A 235 -27.35 -32.74 3.47
N LYS A 236 -26.03 -32.65 3.12
CA LYS A 236 -25.32 -33.74 2.37
C LYS A 236 -23.81 -33.56 2.41
N SER A 237 -23.17 -34.58 2.94
CA SER A 237 -21.82 -35.19 2.80
C SER A 237 -20.69 -34.42 2.13
N LEU A 238 -19.58 -34.39 2.89
CA LEU A 238 -18.20 -34.06 2.47
C LEU A 238 -17.71 -34.95 1.29
N GLN A 239 -17.20 -34.31 0.26
CA GLN A 239 -16.12 -34.87 -0.55
C GLN A 239 -15.09 -33.77 -0.82
N SER A 240 -13.89 -34.00 -0.30
CA SER A 240 -12.70 -33.20 -0.46
C SER A 240 -12.23 -33.23 -1.93
N LYS A 241 -12.15 -32.08 -2.59
CA LYS A 241 -11.27 -31.89 -3.77
C LYS A 241 -10.17 -30.93 -3.39
N GLN A 242 -8.97 -31.48 -3.22
CA GLN A 242 -7.72 -30.75 -3.16
C GLN A 242 -7.53 -29.97 -4.48
N CYS A 243 -7.53 -28.65 -4.38
CA CYS A 243 -7.06 -27.79 -5.45
C CYS A 243 -5.74 -27.18 -4.99
N GLY A 244 -4.67 -27.47 -5.71
CA GLY A 244 -3.31 -27.07 -5.37
C GLY A 244 -3.20 -25.55 -5.27
N THR A 245 -2.77 -25.09 -4.14
CA THR A 245 -2.38 -23.71 -3.86
C THR A 245 -0.91 -23.56 -4.21
N LEU A 246 -0.63 -22.74 -5.21
CA LEU A 246 0.68 -22.09 -5.34
C LEU A 246 0.70 -20.92 -4.34
N ASP A 247 1.31 -21.16 -3.20
CA ASP A 247 1.61 -20.13 -2.20
C ASP A 247 2.85 -19.35 -2.64
N PHE A 248 2.66 -18.04 -2.89
CA PHE A 248 3.70 -17.04 -2.97
C PHE A 248 3.47 -15.94 -1.95
#